data_b1254608833eb57757e248760bef16ed
#
_entry.id   b1254608833eb57757e248760bef16ed
#
_cell.length_a   1.000
_cell.length_b   1.000
_cell.length_c   1.000
_cell.angle_alpha   90.00
_cell.angle_beta   90.00
_cell.angle_gamma   90.00
#
_symmetry.space_group_name_H-M   'P 1'
#
loop_
_entity.id
_entity.type
_entity.pdbx_description
1 polymer ?
#
loop_
_entity_poly.entity_id
_entity_poly.type
_entity_poly.pdbx_seq_one_letter_code
_entity_poly.pdbx_strand_id
1 'polypeptide(L)'
;KKLQAAQDAREDKDFVIIARCYAMLVNGLDDVLDRCNAYVEAGADMLFCEVRESMDEIEAVAREFKDKVPLHWNHSPSPMVPRLSAKQVEALGFKTCCFYIQSLMAAAKTMQEVLAEIRESGTSEGVVDRMIGFDELWEINDMSSIRDMEQKYAV
;
A
#
# COMPACT_ATOMS: atom_id res chain seq x y z
N LYS A 1 -14.84 -0.72 20.98
CA LYS A 1 -15.83 0.38 20.81
C LYS A 1 -15.77 1.03 19.43
N LYS A 2 -14.60 1.52 18.92
CA LYS A 2 -14.52 2.17 17.58
C LYS A 2 -14.90 1.21 16.45
N LEU A 3 -14.39 -0.03 16.49
CA LEU A 3 -14.71 -1.05 15.48
C LEU A 3 -16.20 -1.44 15.55
N GLN A 4 -16.77 -1.57 16.75
CA GLN A 4 -18.20 -1.82 16.89
C GLN A 4 -19.05 -0.69 16.29
N ALA A 5 -18.68 0.56 16.52
CA ALA A 5 -19.38 1.69 15.90
C ALA A 5 -19.28 1.68 14.37
N ALA A 6 -18.15 1.24 13.80
CA ALA A 6 -18.00 1.08 12.35
C ALA A 6 -18.87 -0.06 11.80
N GLN A 7 -18.97 -1.17 12.54
CA GLN A 7 -19.85 -2.28 12.19
C GLN A 7 -21.34 -1.87 12.25
N ASP A 8 -21.72 -1.14 13.29
CA ASP A 8 -23.11 -0.69 13.49
C ASP A 8 -23.53 0.34 12.39
N ALA A 9 -22.57 1.12 11.88
CA ALA A 9 -22.81 2.12 10.84
C ALA A 9 -22.74 1.53 9.41
N ARG A 10 -22.29 0.30 9.24
CA ARG A 10 -22.13 -0.33 7.92
C ARG A 10 -23.49 -0.77 7.35
N GLU A 11 -23.90 -0.14 6.26
CA GLU A 11 -25.13 -0.49 5.53
C GLU A 11 -24.90 -1.57 4.47
N ASP A 12 -23.77 -1.49 3.77
CA ASP A 12 -23.36 -2.44 2.73
C ASP A 12 -22.44 -3.51 3.33
N LYS A 13 -22.84 -4.78 3.22
CA LYS A 13 -22.06 -5.92 3.73
C LYS A 13 -20.77 -6.17 2.93
N ASP A 14 -20.70 -5.71 1.70
CA ASP A 14 -19.52 -5.83 0.84
C ASP A 14 -18.48 -4.72 1.14
N PHE A 15 -18.83 -3.73 1.98
CA PHE A 15 -17.89 -2.74 2.47
C PHE A 15 -16.96 -3.36 3.52
N VAL A 16 -15.69 -3.59 3.15
CA VAL A 16 -14.70 -4.26 3.99
C VAL A 16 -14.15 -3.32 5.07
N ILE A 17 -14.21 -3.75 6.32
CA ILE A 17 -13.63 -3.03 7.47
C ILE A 17 -12.32 -3.69 7.87
N ILE A 18 -11.20 -3.01 7.58
CA ILE A 18 -9.85 -3.47 7.94
C ILE A 18 -9.46 -2.87 9.28
N ALA A 19 -9.28 -3.72 10.29
CA ALA A 19 -8.83 -3.27 11.60
C ALA A 19 -7.30 -3.22 11.65
N ARG A 20 -6.76 -1.99 11.83
CA ARG A 20 -5.32 -1.78 11.94
C ARG A 20 -4.86 -1.74 13.39
N CYS A 21 -3.83 -2.52 13.72
CA CYS A 21 -3.14 -2.50 15.00
C CYS A 21 -1.73 -1.95 14.84
N TYR A 22 -1.41 -0.90 15.60
CA TYR A 22 -0.10 -0.21 15.60
C TYR A 22 0.60 -0.32 16.96
N ALA A 23 0.21 -1.32 17.77
CA ALA A 23 0.67 -1.42 19.15
C ALA A 23 2.08 -2.00 19.30
N MET A 24 2.64 -2.66 18.28
CA MET A 24 3.92 -3.35 18.34
C MET A 24 5.05 -2.49 18.91
N LEU A 25 5.21 -1.28 18.40
CA LEU A 25 6.30 -0.37 18.78
C LEU A 25 6.21 0.14 20.23
N VAL A 26 5.03 0.04 20.85
CA VAL A 26 4.79 0.61 22.19
C VAL A 26 4.64 -0.50 23.23
N ASN A 27 3.90 -1.54 22.90
CA ASN A 27 3.46 -2.55 23.86
C ASN A 27 3.96 -3.97 23.54
N GLY A 28 4.57 -4.18 22.36
CA GLY A 28 5.08 -5.48 21.95
C GLY A 28 4.04 -6.43 21.37
N LEU A 29 4.50 -7.66 21.07
CA LEU A 29 3.74 -8.66 20.31
C LEU A 29 2.48 -9.13 21.05
N ASP A 30 2.57 -9.39 22.36
CA ASP A 30 1.45 -9.93 23.15
C ASP A 30 0.23 -8.98 23.10
N ASP A 31 0.45 -7.67 23.26
CA ASP A 31 -0.63 -6.67 23.15
C ASP A 31 -1.20 -6.58 21.73
N VAL A 32 -0.36 -6.78 20.69
CA VAL A 32 -0.85 -6.88 19.29
C VAL A 32 -1.78 -8.08 19.14
N LEU A 33 -1.38 -9.26 19.63
CA LEU A 33 -2.19 -10.47 19.51
C LEU A 33 -3.51 -10.33 20.27
N ASP A 34 -3.49 -9.81 21.49
CA ASP A 34 -4.68 -9.58 22.30
C ASP A 34 -5.66 -8.60 21.64
N ARG A 35 -5.15 -7.47 21.14
CA ARG A 35 -5.98 -6.48 20.43
C ARG A 35 -6.56 -7.03 19.14
N CYS A 36 -5.76 -7.74 18.36
CA CYS A 36 -6.20 -8.28 17.08
C CYS A 36 -7.24 -9.41 17.28
N ASN A 37 -7.11 -10.24 18.33
CA ASN A 37 -8.16 -11.19 18.70
C ASN A 37 -9.48 -10.44 19.05
N ALA A 38 -9.41 -9.39 19.85
CA ALA A 38 -10.59 -8.57 20.16
C ALA A 38 -11.18 -7.87 18.92
N TYR A 39 -10.36 -7.54 17.89
CA TYR A 39 -10.84 -6.99 16.62
C TYR A 39 -11.57 -8.04 15.78
N VAL A 40 -11.06 -9.28 15.74
CA VAL A 40 -11.74 -10.40 15.10
C VAL A 40 -13.10 -10.66 15.76
N GLU A 41 -13.14 -10.73 17.10
CA GLU A 41 -14.38 -10.90 17.87
C GLU A 41 -15.38 -9.76 17.63
N ALA A 42 -14.89 -8.54 17.42
CA ALA A 42 -15.74 -7.38 17.10
C ALA A 42 -16.16 -7.34 15.63
N GLY A 43 -15.82 -8.34 14.80
CA GLY A 43 -16.26 -8.48 13.43
C GLY A 43 -15.41 -7.79 12.37
N ALA A 44 -14.12 -7.56 12.63
CA ALA A 44 -13.22 -7.08 11.56
C ALA A 44 -13.18 -8.06 10.39
N ASP A 45 -13.33 -7.57 9.16
CA ASP A 45 -13.29 -8.39 7.95
C ASP A 45 -11.86 -8.72 7.53
N MET A 46 -10.88 -7.93 7.97
CA MET A 46 -9.45 -8.11 7.70
C MET A 46 -8.63 -7.46 8.80
N LEU A 47 -7.45 -8.01 9.08
CA LEU A 47 -6.48 -7.41 10.01
C LEU A 47 -5.29 -6.82 9.26
N PHE A 48 -4.85 -5.65 9.72
CA PHE A 48 -3.60 -5.04 9.37
C PHE A 48 -2.75 -4.85 10.62
N CYS A 49 -1.91 -5.84 10.92
CA CYS A 49 -0.98 -5.78 12.05
C CYS A 49 0.33 -5.15 11.59
N GLU A 50 0.68 -3.99 12.14
CA GLU A 50 1.98 -3.34 11.89
C GLU A 50 3.08 -4.03 12.68
N VAL A 51 3.49 -5.22 12.22
CA VAL A 51 4.67 -5.96 12.71
C VAL A 51 5.82 -5.72 11.74
N ARG A 52 6.95 -5.25 12.21
CA ARG A 52 7.97 -4.69 11.32
C ARG A 52 9.40 -5.15 11.59
N GLU A 53 9.74 -5.59 12.79
CA GLU A 53 11.13 -5.64 13.20
C GLU A 53 11.75 -7.02 13.05
N SER A 54 10.97 -8.09 13.12
CA SER A 54 11.52 -9.44 12.99
C SER A 54 10.62 -10.39 12.22
N MET A 55 11.21 -11.42 11.63
CA MET A 55 10.47 -12.52 11.01
C MET A 55 9.63 -13.28 12.02
N ASP A 56 10.15 -13.45 13.25
CA ASP A 56 9.44 -14.18 14.33
C ASP A 56 8.11 -13.53 14.66
N GLU A 57 8.04 -12.19 14.70
CA GLU A 57 6.81 -11.42 14.94
C GLU A 57 5.81 -11.57 13.78
N ILE A 58 6.31 -11.49 12.54
CA ILE A 58 5.49 -11.64 11.33
C ILE A 58 4.88 -13.05 11.31
N GLU A 59 5.70 -14.07 11.56
CA GLU A 59 5.26 -15.46 11.61
C GLU A 59 4.31 -15.74 12.78
N ALA A 60 4.50 -15.11 13.93
CA ALA A 60 3.60 -15.23 15.07
C ALA A 60 2.21 -14.69 14.74
N VAL A 61 2.12 -13.49 14.15
CA VAL A 61 0.85 -12.92 13.69
C VAL A 61 0.22 -13.77 12.60
N ALA A 62 0.99 -14.22 11.62
CA ALA A 62 0.48 -15.08 10.55
C ALA A 62 -0.07 -16.40 11.11
N ARG A 63 0.65 -17.05 12.02
CA ARG A 63 0.24 -18.31 12.66
C ARG A 63 -1.04 -18.16 13.46
N GLU A 64 -1.20 -17.04 14.16
CA GLU A 64 -2.37 -16.79 15.01
C GLU A 64 -3.62 -16.51 14.18
N PHE A 65 -3.51 -15.76 13.07
CA PHE A 65 -4.70 -15.19 12.43
C PHE A 65 -5.02 -15.69 11.02
N LYS A 66 -4.08 -16.31 10.28
CA LYS A 66 -4.28 -16.68 8.87
C LYS A 66 -5.51 -17.56 8.59
N ASP A 67 -5.92 -18.35 9.57
CA ASP A 67 -7.07 -19.26 9.48
C ASP A 67 -8.34 -18.69 10.14
N LYS A 68 -8.25 -17.50 10.77
CA LYS A 68 -9.36 -16.80 11.44
C LYS A 68 -9.93 -15.68 10.59
N VAL A 69 -9.06 -14.90 9.94
CA VAL A 69 -9.42 -13.69 9.21
C VAL A 69 -8.35 -13.37 8.16
N PRO A 70 -8.69 -12.81 6.99
CA PRO A 70 -7.71 -12.34 6.03
C PRO A 70 -6.71 -11.37 6.66
N LEU A 71 -5.44 -11.52 6.30
CA LEU A 71 -4.35 -10.64 6.74
C LEU A 71 -3.88 -9.73 5.62
N HIS A 72 -3.64 -8.46 5.94
CA HIS A 72 -3.04 -7.48 5.04
C HIS A 72 -1.59 -7.21 5.39
N TRP A 73 -0.71 -7.23 4.38
CA TRP A 73 0.69 -6.86 4.48
C TRP A 73 0.97 -5.52 3.83
N ASN A 74 1.81 -4.72 4.48
CA ASN A 74 2.26 -3.43 3.95
C ASN A 74 3.76 -3.49 3.64
N HIS A 75 4.11 -3.43 2.35
CA HIS A 75 5.50 -3.37 1.95
C HIS A 75 6.10 -2.00 2.30
N SER A 76 6.97 -2.00 3.31
CA SER A 76 7.70 -0.79 3.69
C SER A 76 9.09 -0.77 3.03
N PRO A 77 9.54 0.37 2.47
CA PRO A 77 10.92 0.54 2.01
C PRO A 77 11.92 0.73 3.14
N SER A 78 11.47 0.78 4.40
CA SER A 78 12.33 0.93 5.57
C SER A 78 13.34 -0.23 5.66
N PRO A 79 14.61 0.04 5.96
CA PRO A 79 15.61 -1.01 6.16
C PRO A 79 15.35 -1.86 7.41
N MET A 80 14.50 -1.41 8.32
CA MET A 80 14.14 -2.14 9.54
C MET A 80 13.09 -3.23 9.30
N VAL A 81 12.43 -3.23 8.15
CA VAL A 81 11.39 -4.22 7.82
C VAL A 81 11.99 -5.32 6.93
N PRO A 82 11.76 -6.61 7.24
CA PRO A 82 12.18 -7.70 6.36
C PRO A 82 11.66 -7.50 4.93
N ARG A 83 12.56 -7.62 3.95
CA ARG A 83 12.24 -7.47 2.52
C ARG A 83 11.66 -8.76 1.97
N LEU A 84 10.37 -8.95 2.16
CA LEU A 84 9.66 -10.10 1.64
C LEU A 84 9.09 -9.80 0.24
N SER A 85 9.17 -10.76 -0.67
CA SER A 85 8.41 -10.70 -1.91
C SER A 85 6.93 -10.99 -1.65
N ALA A 86 6.05 -10.59 -2.58
CA ALA A 86 4.62 -10.90 -2.49
C ALA A 86 4.36 -12.43 -2.34
N LYS A 87 5.16 -13.27 -3.02
CA LYS A 87 5.08 -14.74 -2.89
C LYS A 87 5.44 -15.26 -1.50
N GLN A 88 6.43 -14.64 -0.84
CA GLN A 88 6.79 -15.00 0.53
C GLN A 88 5.70 -14.57 1.52
N VAL A 89 5.13 -13.39 1.32
CA VAL A 89 4.01 -12.87 2.12
C VAL A 89 2.78 -13.76 1.96
N GLU A 90 2.46 -14.19 0.73
CA GLU A 90 1.39 -15.16 0.45
C GLU A 90 1.65 -16.52 1.13
N ALA A 91 2.88 -17.03 1.06
CA ALA A 91 3.26 -18.30 1.70
C ALA A 91 3.12 -18.26 3.23
N LEU A 92 3.26 -17.10 3.85
CA LEU A 92 2.98 -16.88 5.27
C LEU A 92 1.48 -16.87 5.61
N GLY A 93 0.61 -16.73 4.59
CA GLY A 93 -0.84 -16.77 4.74
C GLY A 93 -1.54 -15.42 4.64
N PHE A 94 -0.82 -14.34 4.33
CA PHE A 94 -1.43 -13.04 4.04
C PHE A 94 -2.20 -13.11 2.72
N LYS A 95 -3.33 -12.40 2.64
CA LYS A 95 -4.22 -12.43 1.46
C LYS A 95 -4.09 -11.20 0.56
N THR A 96 -3.61 -10.10 1.11
CA THR A 96 -3.37 -8.87 0.36
C THR A 96 -2.03 -8.26 0.75
N CYS A 97 -1.40 -7.56 -0.20
CA CYS A 97 -0.24 -6.73 0.10
C CYS A 97 -0.30 -5.40 -0.66
N CYS A 98 0.24 -4.34 -0.06
CA CYS A 98 0.26 -2.99 -0.62
C CYS A 98 1.69 -2.47 -0.74
N PHE A 99 2.01 -1.91 -1.91
CA PHE A 99 3.22 -1.14 -2.18
C PHE A 99 2.83 0.35 -2.18
N TYR A 100 2.69 0.93 -0.99
CA TYR A 100 1.98 2.20 -0.78
C TYR A 100 2.75 3.47 -1.11
N ILE A 101 4.09 3.42 -1.16
CA ILE A 101 4.91 4.65 -1.27
C ILE A 101 6.06 4.54 -2.28
N GLN A 102 6.36 3.35 -2.79
CA GLN A 102 7.55 3.10 -3.62
C GLN A 102 7.57 3.94 -4.90
N SER A 103 6.43 4.00 -5.59
CA SER A 103 6.30 4.80 -6.82
C SER A 103 6.46 6.31 -6.54
N LEU A 104 5.87 6.80 -5.45
CA LEU A 104 6.03 8.20 -5.05
C LEU A 104 7.48 8.54 -4.70
N MET A 105 8.16 7.68 -3.96
CA MET A 105 9.57 7.88 -3.60
C MET A 105 10.48 7.83 -4.84
N ALA A 106 10.21 6.91 -5.77
CA ALA A 106 10.93 6.83 -7.04
C ALA A 106 10.70 8.08 -7.90
N ALA A 107 9.46 8.51 -8.05
CA ALA A 107 9.10 9.72 -8.78
C ALA A 107 9.75 10.97 -8.17
N ALA A 108 9.68 11.14 -6.84
CA ALA A 108 10.28 12.27 -6.15
C ALA A 108 11.81 12.33 -6.36
N LYS A 109 12.47 11.17 -6.25
CA LYS A 109 13.91 11.09 -6.51
C LYS A 109 14.26 11.47 -7.95
N THR A 110 13.54 10.89 -8.92
CA THR A 110 13.77 11.18 -10.34
C THR A 110 13.53 12.66 -10.65
N MET A 111 12.45 13.26 -10.13
CA MET A 111 12.20 14.69 -10.30
C MET A 111 13.30 15.56 -9.71
N GLN A 112 13.81 15.24 -8.53
CA GLN A 112 14.93 15.97 -7.92
C GLN A 112 16.19 15.91 -8.80
N GLU A 113 16.53 14.74 -9.31
CA GLU A 113 17.71 14.53 -10.16
C GLU A 113 17.58 15.27 -11.50
N VAL A 114 16.42 15.18 -12.15
CA VAL A 114 16.13 15.89 -13.41
C VAL A 114 16.20 17.41 -13.23
N LEU A 115 15.57 17.94 -12.18
CA LEU A 115 15.58 19.38 -11.91
C LEU A 115 16.97 19.91 -11.52
N ALA A 116 17.78 19.09 -10.83
CA ALA A 116 19.16 19.44 -10.52
C ALA A 116 20.01 19.55 -11.80
N GLU A 117 19.90 18.57 -12.69
CA GLU A 117 20.61 18.57 -13.99
C GLU A 117 20.22 19.79 -14.85
N ILE A 118 18.91 20.05 -15.00
CA ILE A 118 18.44 21.21 -15.78
C ILE A 118 18.95 22.52 -15.17
N ARG A 119 18.95 22.65 -13.85
CA ARG A 119 19.46 23.84 -13.16
C ARG A 119 20.96 24.05 -13.39
N GLU A 120 21.74 22.98 -13.45
CA GLU A 120 23.19 23.03 -13.62
C GLU A 120 23.58 23.27 -15.09
N SER A 121 22.95 22.52 -16.01
CA SER A 121 23.31 22.53 -17.44
C SER A 121 22.55 23.60 -18.25
N GLY A 122 21.41 24.08 -17.75
CA GLY A 122 20.51 25.00 -18.48
C GLY A 122 19.73 24.35 -19.62
N THR A 123 19.76 22.99 -19.74
CA THR A 123 19.10 22.24 -20.78
C THR A 123 18.55 20.91 -20.23
N SER A 124 17.58 20.30 -20.91
CA SER A 124 17.07 18.97 -20.59
C SER A 124 17.75 17.83 -21.38
N GLU A 125 18.75 18.15 -22.21
CA GLU A 125 19.38 17.16 -23.14
C GLU A 125 19.95 15.94 -22.37
N GLY A 126 20.60 16.16 -21.23
CA GLY A 126 21.21 15.12 -20.42
C GLY A 126 20.23 14.21 -19.64
N VAL A 127 18.92 14.45 -19.75
CA VAL A 127 17.89 13.67 -19.02
C VAL A 127 16.78 13.13 -19.93
N VAL A 128 16.88 13.31 -21.25
CA VAL A 128 15.84 12.90 -22.21
C VAL A 128 15.57 11.40 -22.15
N ASP A 129 16.59 10.58 -22.00
CA ASP A 129 16.51 9.11 -21.90
C ASP A 129 15.88 8.62 -20.58
N ARG A 130 15.71 9.53 -19.63
CA ARG A 130 15.05 9.27 -18.32
C ARG A 130 13.59 9.74 -18.31
N MET A 131 13.11 10.31 -19.40
CA MET A 131 11.73 10.77 -19.56
C MET A 131 10.97 9.86 -20.51
N ILE A 132 9.68 9.68 -20.25
CA ILE A 132 8.77 9.04 -21.21
C ILE A 132 8.51 9.99 -22.39
N GLY A 133 8.22 9.44 -23.57
CA GLY A 133 7.83 10.23 -24.73
C GLY A 133 6.41 10.81 -24.60
N PHE A 134 6.08 11.79 -25.48
CA PHE A 134 4.74 12.37 -25.49
C PHE A 134 3.65 11.35 -25.82
N ASP A 135 3.91 10.40 -26.71
CA ASP A 135 2.93 9.38 -27.07
C ASP A 135 2.58 8.50 -25.87
N GLU A 136 3.59 8.04 -25.10
CA GLU A 136 3.37 7.27 -23.89
C GLU A 136 2.67 8.10 -22.79
N LEU A 137 3.03 9.37 -22.65
CA LEU A 137 2.33 10.27 -21.72
C LEU A 137 0.86 10.47 -22.10
N TRP A 138 0.55 10.53 -23.40
CA TRP A 138 -0.81 10.65 -23.89
C TRP A 138 -1.62 9.37 -23.66
N GLU A 139 -1.02 8.20 -23.82
CA GLU A 139 -1.65 6.92 -23.48
C GLU A 139 -2.00 6.84 -21.99
N ILE A 140 -1.07 7.23 -21.10
CA ILE A 140 -1.31 7.26 -19.63
C ILE A 140 -2.49 8.19 -19.28
N ASN A 141 -2.65 9.30 -20.00
CA ASN A 141 -3.72 10.26 -19.79
C ASN A 141 -5.00 9.96 -20.58
N ASP A 142 -5.09 8.81 -21.26
CA ASP A 142 -6.24 8.39 -22.08
C ASP A 142 -6.70 9.46 -23.10
N MET A 143 -5.71 10.09 -23.77
CA MET A 143 -5.97 11.14 -24.75
C MET A 143 -6.80 10.66 -25.94
N SER A 144 -6.79 9.37 -26.26
CA SER A 144 -7.64 8.79 -27.32
C SER A 144 -9.13 8.96 -26.97
N SER A 145 -9.54 8.58 -25.77
CA SER A 145 -10.90 8.75 -25.30
C SER A 145 -11.34 10.22 -25.23
N ILE A 146 -10.41 11.12 -24.86
CA ILE A 146 -10.68 12.56 -24.84
C ILE A 146 -10.95 13.07 -26.28
N ARG A 147 -10.13 12.68 -27.25
CA ARG A 147 -10.31 13.05 -28.67
C ARG A 147 -11.61 12.51 -29.25
N ASP A 148 -11.98 11.28 -28.90
CA ASP A 148 -13.25 10.69 -29.32
C ASP A 148 -14.44 11.47 -28.75
N MET A 149 -14.37 11.91 -27.49
CA MET A 149 -15.38 12.77 -26.89
C MET A 149 -15.42 14.15 -27.56
N GLU A 150 -14.28 14.76 -27.87
CA GLU A 150 -14.21 16.03 -28.60
C GLU A 150 -14.88 15.91 -29.97
N GLN A 151 -14.62 14.85 -30.74
CA GLN A 151 -15.25 14.61 -32.03
C GLN A 151 -16.77 14.40 -31.90
N LYS A 152 -17.20 13.65 -30.89
CA LYS A 152 -18.61 13.38 -30.64
C LYS A 152 -19.42 14.62 -30.29
N TYR A 153 -18.82 15.56 -29.59
CA TYR A 153 -19.47 16.76 -29.07
C TYR A 153 -19.01 18.06 -29.74
N ALA A 154 -18.16 17.97 -30.78
CA ALA A 154 -17.80 19.14 -31.59
C ALA A 154 -19.02 19.72 -32.26
N VAL A 155 -19.21 21.05 -32.16
CA VAL A 155 -20.28 21.80 -32.77
C VAL A 155 -19.86 22.27 -34.18
#